data_2a0b1fada703e8e71acc25c1087e7f60
#
_entry.id   2a0b1fada703e8e71acc25c1087e7f60
#
_cell.length_a   1.000
_cell.length_b   1.000
_cell.length_c   1.000
_cell.angle_alpha   90.00
_cell.angle_beta   90.00
_cell.angle_gamma   90.00
#
_symmetry.space_group_name_H-M   'P 1'
#
loop_
_entity.id
_entity.type
_entity.pdbx_description
1 polymer ?
#
loop_
_entity_poly.entity_id
_entity_poly.type
_entity_poly.pdbx_seq_one_letter_code
_entity_poly.pdbx_strand_id
1 'polypeptide(L)'
;ASRNEDQSIQYFESYMESIHLISKINHAEGLSNGISIKLSALYSKYDALHARNVNQFLLPRLKELVVDAAKKDVAVTIDAEEQDRLSLSLDLIENLALDPAIKAWPGLGLAVQAYGKRSLAVINWLDKLSQGREKMHVRLVKGAYWDYEIKNAQVKGLKGYPVFTNKQLTDLNYLVTA
;
A
#
# COMPACT_ATOMS: atom_id res chain seq x y z
N ALA A 1 12.88 1.07 -1.80
CA ALA A 1 12.61 0.78 -3.22
C ALA A 1 13.75 -0.05 -3.81
N SER A 2 13.44 -0.98 -4.68
CA SER A 2 14.44 -1.73 -5.46
C SER A 2 15.02 -0.84 -6.58
N ARG A 3 16.28 -1.05 -6.91
CA ARG A 3 16.98 -0.30 -7.96
C ARG A 3 17.02 -1.07 -9.29
N ASN A 4 16.88 -2.38 -9.23
CA ASN A 4 16.90 -3.29 -10.38
C ASN A 4 16.08 -4.54 -10.08
N GLU A 5 16.00 -5.45 -11.05
CA GLU A 5 15.20 -6.67 -10.95
C GLU A 5 15.75 -7.64 -9.89
N ASP A 6 17.06 -7.79 -9.79
CA ASP A 6 17.69 -8.69 -8.81
C ASP A 6 17.34 -8.27 -7.36
N GLN A 7 17.37 -6.96 -7.07
CA GLN A 7 16.92 -6.46 -5.80
C GLN A 7 15.42 -6.66 -5.56
N SER A 8 14.60 -6.55 -6.60
CA SER A 8 13.17 -6.82 -6.49
C SER A 8 12.90 -8.28 -6.09
N ILE A 9 13.66 -9.21 -6.66
CA ILE A 9 13.58 -10.64 -6.31
C ILE A 9 14.05 -10.87 -4.87
N GLN A 10 15.19 -10.29 -4.47
CA GLN A 10 15.68 -10.39 -3.09
C GLN A 10 14.68 -9.85 -2.06
N TYR A 11 14.03 -8.72 -2.33
CA TYR A 11 12.99 -8.19 -1.46
C TYR A 11 11.75 -9.09 -1.42
N PHE A 12 11.37 -9.67 -2.55
CA PHE A 12 10.27 -10.62 -2.59
C PHE A 12 10.56 -11.84 -1.70
N GLU A 13 11.73 -12.45 -1.84
CA GLU A 13 12.18 -13.58 -1.01
C GLU A 13 12.21 -13.21 0.48
N SER A 14 12.76 -12.03 0.81
CA SER A 14 12.79 -11.54 2.20
C SER A 14 11.39 -11.33 2.79
N TYR A 15 10.42 -10.86 2.00
CA TYR A 15 9.03 -10.76 2.44
C TYR A 15 8.41 -12.13 2.67
N MET A 16 8.65 -13.11 1.78
CA MET A 16 8.18 -14.48 1.95
C MET A 16 8.73 -15.13 3.23
N GLU A 17 10.04 -14.99 3.49
CA GLU A 17 10.69 -15.45 4.72
C GLU A 17 10.11 -14.78 5.95
N SER A 18 9.89 -13.45 5.89
CA SER A 18 9.30 -12.69 7.00
C SER A 18 7.88 -13.15 7.32
N ILE A 19 7.05 -13.38 6.32
CA ILE A 19 5.68 -13.93 6.49
C ILE A 19 5.75 -15.30 7.18
N HIS A 20 6.66 -16.17 6.77
CA HIS A 20 6.87 -17.49 7.39
C HIS A 20 7.28 -17.38 8.86
N LEU A 21 8.21 -16.48 9.17
CA LEU A 21 8.70 -16.25 10.53
C LEU A 21 7.59 -15.69 11.43
N ILE A 22 6.88 -14.66 10.95
CA ILE A 22 5.77 -14.02 11.68
C ILE A 22 4.68 -15.06 11.99
N SER A 23 4.31 -15.90 11.01
CA SER A 23 3.33 -16.95 11.21
C SER A 23 3.73 -17.91 12.33
N LYS A 24 5.01 -18.34 12.36
CA LYS A 24 5.53 -19.20 13.43
C LYS A 24 5.45 -18.55 14.81
N ILE A 25 5.83 -17.27 14.90
CA ILE A 25 5.78 -16.50 16.15
C ILE A 25 4.33 -16.33 16.61
N ASN A 26 3.43 -15.93 15.70
CA ASN A 26 2.02 -15.76 16.01
C ASN A 26 1.42 -17.05 16.56
N HIS A 27 1.74 -18.20 15.94
CA HIS A 27 1.24 -19.50 16.37
C HIS A 27 1.80 -19.93 17.72
N ALA A 28 3.08 -19.69 17.97
CA ALA A 28 3.76 -20.07 19.22
C ALA A 28 3.34 -19.22 20.41
N GLU A 29 3.06 -17.92 20.19
CA GLU A 29 2.84 -16.93 21.25
C GLU A 29 1.39 -16.45 21.34
N GLY A 30 0.49 -16.92 20.45
CA GLY A 30 -0.90 -16.45 20.38
C GLY A 30 -1.04 -15.00 19.98
N LEU A 31 -0.15 -14.50 19.11
CA LEU A 31 -0.10 -13.12 18.65
C LEU A 31 -0.75 -12.97 17.27
N SER A 32 -1.03 -11.72 16.90
CA SER A 32 -1.59 -11.31 15.58
C SER A 32 -0.69 -10.30 14.89
N ASN A 33 0.61 -10.56 14.81
CA ASN A 33 1.53 -9.68 14.11
C ASN A 33 1.28 -9.74 12.61
N GLY A 34 1.51 -8.59 11.95
CA GLY A 34 1.42 -8.47 10.49
C GLY A 34 2.69 -7.89 9.89
N ILE A 35 2.69 -7.72 8.57
CA ILE A 35 3.80 -7.17 7.81
C ILE A 35 3.34 -5.99 6.94
N SER A 36 4.22 -5.00 6.73
CA SER A 36 4.02 -3.93 5.76
C SER A 36 4.85 -4.17 4.51
N ILE A 37 4.24 -3.99 3.34
CA ILE A 37 4.86 -4.22 2.03
C ILE A 37 4.91 -2.91 1.25
N LYS A 38 6.09 -2.55 0.75
CA LYS A 38 6.28 -1.45 -0.21
C LYS A 38 6.25 -1.99 -1.63
N LEU A 39 5.36 -1.45 -2.45
CA LEU A 39 5.22 -1.85 -3.85
C LEU A 39 6.50 -1.58 -4.65
N SER A 40 7.18 -0.46 -4.37
CA SER A 40 8.47 -0.13 -4.98
C SER A 40 9.62 -1.07 -4.61
N ALA A 41 9.49 -1.88 -3.59
CA ALA A 41 10.46 -2.93 -3.27
C ALA A 41 10.31 -4.14 -4.21
N LEU A 42 9.09 -4.43 -4.65
CA LEU A 42 8.77 -5.61 -5.46
C LEU A 42 8.97 -5.40 -6.97
N TYR A 43 9.09 -4.14 -7.41
CA TYR A 43 9.32 -3.81 -8.82
C TYR A 43 10.02 -2.46 -8.97
N SER A 44 11.20 -2.46 -9.59
CA SER A 44 12.07 -1.27 -9.69
C SER A 44 11.52 -0.16 -10.60
N LYS A 45 10.63 -0.50 -11.54
CA LYS A 45 9.97 0.45 -12.45
C LYS A 45 8.51 0.71 -12.02
N TYR A 46 8.28 0.83 -10.71
CA TYR A 46 6.97 1.12 -10.15
C TYR A 46 6.63 2.60 -10.26
N ASP A 47 6.07 2.99 -11.40
CA ASP A 47 5.56 4.33 -11.69
C ASP A 47 4.44 4.30 -12.75
N ALA A 48 3.74 5.43 -12.92
CA ALA A 48 2.60 5.53 -13.85
C ALA A 48 2.97 5.34 -15.33
N LEU A 49 4.21 5.65 -15.73
CA LEU A 49 4.66 5.46 -17.13
C LEU A 49 4.77 3.97 -17.48
N HIS A 50 5.00 3.15 -16.47
CA HIS A 50 5.16 1.70 -16.61
C HIS A 50 3.93 0.90 -16.15
N ALA A 51 2.74 1.51 -16.09
CA ALA A 51 1.52 0.88 -15.55
C ALA A 51 1.22 -0.50 -16.17
N ARG A 52 1.43 -0.68 -17.49
CA ARG A 52 1.27 -1.98 -18.16
C ARG A 52 2.22 -3.04 -17.58
N ASN A 53 3.48 -2.68 -17.39
CA ASN A 53 4.50 -3.59 -16.85
C ASN A 53 4.25 -3.85 -15.35
N VAL A 54 3.75 -2.88 -14.62
CA VAL A 54 3.35 -3.05 -13.22
C VAL A 54 2.28 -4.13 -13.10
N ASN A 55 1.24 -4.09 -13.92
CA ASN A 55 0.22 -5.14 -13.93
C ASN A 55 0.77 -6.51 -14.39
N GLN A 56 1.73 -6.53 -15.29
CA GLN A 56 2.32 -7.77 -15.80
C GLN A 56 3.30 -8.43 -14.82
N PHE A 57 4.10 -7.66 -14.10
CA PHE A 57 5.20 -8.17 -13.28
C PHE A 57 5.00 -7.99 -11.78
N LEU A 58 4.49 -6.82 -11.33
CA LEU A 58 4.31 -6.54 -9.92
C LEU A 58 3.06 -7.22 -9.35
N LEU A 59 1.93 -7.13 -10.04
CA LEU A 59 0.66 -7.68 -9.54
C LEU A 59 0.74 -9.19 -9.25
N PRO A 60 1.33 -10.05 -10.10
CA PRO A 60 1.49 -11.47 -9.79
C PRO A 60 2.35 -11.73 -8.54
N ARG A 61 3.47 -11.02 -8.38
CA ARG A 61 4.33 -11.13 -7.18
C ARG A 61 3.60 -10.72 -5.92
N LEU A 62 2.92 -9.58 -5.98
CA LEU A 62 2.16 -9.06 -4.85
C LEU A 62 1.03 -10.03 -4.48
N LYS A 63 0.34 -10.60 -5.47
CA LYS A 63 -0.70 -11.60 -5.24
C LYS A 63 -0.13 -12.84 -4.57
N GLU A 64 1.00 -13.36 -5.02
CA GLU A 64 1.66 -14.52 -4.43
C GLU A 64 1.97 -14.29 -2.94
N LEU A 65 2.58 -13.14 -2.59
CA LEU A 65 2.86 -12.75 -1.20
C LEU A 65 1.59 -12.69 -0.36
N VAL A 66 0.54 -12.01 -0.87
CA VAL A 66 -0.69 -11.81 -0.11
C VAL A 66 -1.49 -13.10 0.05
N VAL A 67 -1.50 -13.96 -0.96
CA VAL A 67 -2.13 -15.29 -0.86
C VAL A 67 -1.40 -16.19 0.14
N ASP A 68 -0.06 -16.15 0.16
CA ASP A 68 0.72 -16.90 1.14
C ASP A 68 0.50 -16.38 2.57
N ALA A 69 0.46 -15.06 2.74
CA ALA A 69 0.14 -14.43 4.01
C ALA A 69 -1.28 -14.79 4.50
N ALA A 70 -2.27 -14.80 3.59
CA ALA A 70 -3.65 -15.18 3.92
C ALA A 70 -3.74 -16.66 4.39
N LYS A 71 -3.03 -17.58 3.73
CA LYS A 71 -2.96 -18.99 4.15
C LYS A 71 -2.34 -19.18 5.52
N LYS A 72 -1.49 -18.26 5.95
CA LYS A 72 -0.75 -18.28 7.22
C LYS A 72 -1.36 -17.37 8.29
N ASP A 73 -2.46 -16.71 7.96
CA ASP A 73 -3.14 -15.69 8.79
C ASP A 73 -2.18 -14.60 9.31
N VAL A 74 -1.32 -14.10 8.43
CA VAL A 74 -0.40 -12.98 8.69
C VAL A 74 -0.93 -11.73 8.01
N ALA A 75 -1.44 -10.76 8.76
CA ALA A 75 -1.99 -9.53 8.20
C ALA A 75 -0.98 -8.77 7.34
N VAL A 76 -1.43 -8.23 6.21
CA VAL A 76 -0.61 -7.47 5.26
C VAL A 76 -1.14 -6.06 5.13
N THR A 77 -0.28 -5.07 5.38
CA THR A 77 -0.57 -3.66 5.08
C THR A 77 0.26 -3.22 3.88
N ILE A 78 -0.39 -2.78 2.81
CA ILE A 78 0.29 -2.14 1.69
C ILE A 78 0.66 -0.71 2.09
N ASP A 79 1.94 -0.38 2.08
CA ASP A 79 2.44 0.95 2.42
C ASP A 79 2.02 1.97 1.35
N ALA A 80 1.66 3.17 1.80
CA ALA A 80 1.48 4.31 0.91
C ALA A 80 2.84 4.92 0.56
N GLU A 81 3.04 5.20 -0.71
CA GLU A 81 4.24 5.85 -1.23
C GLU A 81 3.90 7.24 -1.80
N GLU A 82 4.63 7.74 -2.79
CA GLU A 82 4.45 9.09 -3.31
C GLU A 82 3.08 9.27 -3.99
N GLN A 83 2.53 10.49 -3.95
CA GLN A 83 1.18 10.80 -4.43
C GLN A 83 0.97 10.59 -5.93
N ASP A 84 2.01 10.64 -6.74
CA ASP A 84 1.94 10.33 -8.17
C ASP A 84 1.76 8.83 -8.46
N ARG A 85 2.07 7.96 -7.51
CA ARG A 85 1.83 6.51 -7.56
C ARG A 85 0.49 6.08 -6.95
N LEU A 86 -0.24 6.99 -6.29
CA LEU A 86 -1.44 6.63 -5.54
C LEU A 86 -2.48 5.91 -6.39
N SER A 87 -2.83 6.42 -7.58
CA SER A 87 -3.82 5.79 -8.44
C SER A 87 -3.39 4.38 -8.84
N LEU A 88 -2.13 4.21 -9.23
CA LEU A 88 -1.58 2.90 -9.61
C LEU A 88 -1.60 1.91 -8.43
N SER A 89 -1.31 2.39 -7.21
CA SER A 89 -1.40 1.54 -6.01
C SER A 89 -2.83 1.11 -5.71
N LEU A 90 -3.81 2.01 -5.87
CA LEU A 90 -5.22 1.69 -5.66
C LEU A 90 -5.73 0.66 -6.67
N ASP A 91 -5.34 0.77 -7.94
CA ASP A 91 -5.67 -0.21 -8.98
C ASP A 91 -5.13 -1.62 -8.63
N LEU A 92 -3.90 -1.72 -8.12
CA LEU A 92 -3.32 -2.98 -7.66
C LEU A 92 -4.06 -3.53 -6.44
N ILE A 93 -4.38 -2.68 -5.47
CA ILE A 93 -5.09 -3.05 -4.25
C ILE A 93 -6.51 -3.53 -4.57
N GLU A 94 -7.21 -2.87 -5.50
CA GLU A 94 -8.54 -3.30 -5.95
C GLU A 94 -8.50 -4.70 -6.57
N ASN A 95 -7.54 -4.95 -7.47
CA ASN A 95 -7.35 -6.26 -8.09
C ASN A 95 -7.11 -7.36 -7.04
N LEU A 96 -6.29 -7.08 -6.02
CA LEU A 96 -6.06 -8.01 -4.91
C LEU A 96 -7.30 -8.19 -4.05
N ALA A 97 -7.92 -7.10 -3.66
CA ALA A 97 -9.04 -7.08 -2.73
C ALA A 97 -10.24 -7.89 -3.24
N LEU A 98 -10.46 -7.88 -4.56
CA LEU A 98 -11.55 -8.60 -5.22
C LEU A 98 -11.16 -10.02 -5.66
N ASP A 99 -9.91 -10.41 -5.51
CA ASP A 99 -9.45 -11.76 -5.87
C ASP A 99 -10.15 -12.83 -5.02
N PRO A 100 -10.72 -13.89 -5.63
CA PRO A 100 -11.43 -14.95 -4.90
C PRO A 100 -10.61 -15.61 -3.79
N ALA A 101 -9.28 -15.69 -3.92
CA ALA A 101 -8.40 -16.28 -2.94
C ALA A 101 -8.17 -15.39 -1.70
N ILE A 102 -8.52 -14.10 -1.78
CA ILE A 102 -8.20 -13.09 -0.75
C ILE A 102 -9.45 -12.41 -0.21
N LYS A 103 -10.52 -12.24 -1.02
CA LYS A 103 -11.69 -11.44 -0.66
C LYS A 103 -12.42 -11.83 0.61
N ALA A 104 -12.32 -13.08 1.04
CA ALA A 104 -12.91 -13.58 2.28
C ALA A 104 -11.97 -13.45 3.49
N TRP A 105 -10.75 -12.95 3.30
CA TRP A 105 -9.77 -12.79 4.36
C TRP A 105 -9.67 -11.34 4.82
N PRO A 106 -9.84 -11.04 6.15
CA PRO A 106 -9.83 -9.67 6.66
C PRO A 106 -8.42 -9.08 6.84
N GLY A 107 -7.36 -9.87 6.66
CA GLY A 107 -5.99 -9.48 6.92
C GLY A 107 -5.34 -8.55 5.89
N LEU A 108 -6.04 -8.19 4.79
CA LEU A 108 -5.53 -7.21 3.83
C LEU A 108 -5.88 -5.79 4.28
N GLY A 109 -4.91 -4.90 4.22
CA GLY A 109 -5.10 -3.49 4.51
C GLY A 109 -4.12 -2.59 3.76
N LEU A 110 -4.25 -1.28 3.96
CA LEU A 110 -3.36 -0.29 3.36
C LEU A 110 -3.11 0.89 4.28
N ALA A 111 -1.99 1.57 4.06
CA ALA A 111 -1.73 2.86 4.68
C ALA A 111 -2.38 3.99 3.85
N VAL A 112 -2.96 4.97 4.54
CA VAL A 112 -3.52 6.19 3.94
C VAL A 112 -2.83 7.39 4.57
N GLN A 113 -2.33 8.31 3.74
CA GLN A 113 -1.58 9.49 4.17
C GLN A 113 -2.48 10.72 4.19
N ALA A 114 -2.80 11.21 5.39
CA ALA A 114 -3.73 12.33 5.60
C ALA A 114 -3.22 13.68 5.09
N TYR A 115 -1.92 13.85 4.85
CA TYR A 115 -1.40 15.06 4.20
C TYR A 115 -1.80 15.16 2.72
N GLY A 116 -2.17 14.03 2.10
CA GLY A 116 -2.65 13.96 0.72
C GLY A 116 -4.06 14.53 0.59
N LYS A 117 -4.28 15.43 -0.33
CA LYS A 117 -5.60 16.05 -0.57
C LYS A 117 -6.67 15.04 -1.03
N ARG A 118 -6.24 13.84 -1.45
CA ARG A 118 -7.13 12.75 -1.88
C ARG A 118 -7.45 11.73 -0.78
N SER A 119 -6.91 11.89 0.44
CA SER A 119 -7.04 10.87 1.50
C SER A 119 -8.50 10.53 1.85
N LEU A 120 -9.36 11.52 2.02
CA LEU A 120 -10.78 11.28 2.27
C LEU A 120 -11.47 10.54 1.11
N ALA A 121 -11.11 10.88 -0.13
CA ALA A 121 -11.63 10.17 -1.30
C ALA A 121 -11.16 8.70 -1.33
N VAL A 122 -9.94 8.42 -0.87
CA VAL A 122 -9.43 7.05 -0.72
C VAL A 122 -10.22 6.28 0.33
N ILE A 123 -10.53 6.87 1.48
CA ILE A 123 -11.37 6.22 2.51
C ILE A 123 -12.77 5.92 1.97
N ASN A 124 -13.40 6.88 1.29
CA ASN A 124 -14.71 6.67 0.68
C ASN A 124 -14.68 5.58 -0.44
N TRP A 125 -13.58 5.46 -1.16
CA TRP A 125 -13.38 4.38 -2.12
C TRP A 125 -13.22 3.03 -1.43
N LEU A 126 -12.46 2.97 -0.32
CA LEU A 126 -12.29 1.75 0.48
C LEU A 126 -13.62 1.27 1.09
N ASP A 127 -14.44 2.18 1.57
CA ASP A 127 -15.76 1.84 2.10
C ASP A 127 -16.61 1.14 1.02
N LYS A 128 -16.62 1.68 -0.20
CA LYS A 128 -17.31 1.04 -1.34
C LYS A 128 -16.71 -0.31 -1.71
N LEU A 129 -15.38 -0.41 -1.74
CA LEU A 129 -14.68 -1.66 -2.07
C LEU A 129 -14.99 -2.74 -1.04
N SER A 130 -15.10 -2.38 0.25
CA SER A 130 -15.41 -3.31 1.34
C SER A 130 -16.84 -3.90 1.28
N GLN A 131 -17.73 -3.33 0.48
CA GLN A 131 -19.07 -3.92 0.24
C GLN A 131 -19.02 -5.22 -0.58
N GLY A 132 -17.95 -5.41 -1.35
CA GLY A 132 -17.74 -6.60 -2.21
C GLY A 132 -16.86 -7.68 -1.60
N ARG A 133 -16.37 -7.47 -0.37
CA ARG A 133 -15.42 -8.36 0.28
C ARG A 133 -15.49 -8.26 1.81
N GLU A 134 -14.74 -9.12 2.53
CA GLU A 134 -14.51 -8.97 3.97
C GLU A 134 -13.76 -7.66 4.26
N LYS A 135 -13.95 -7.10 5.45
CA LYS A 135 -13.38 -5.79 5.85
C LYS A 135 -11.88 -5.73 5.63
N MET A 136 -11.42 -4.53 5.27
CA MET A 136 -9.99 -4.20 5.16
C MET A 136 -9.59 -3.30 6.34
N HIS A 137 -8.37 -3.48 6.85
CA HIS A 137 -7.84 -2.55 7.84
C HIS A 137 -7.15 -1.35 7.18
N VAL A 138 -7.22 -0.20 7.84
CA VAL A 138 -6.59 1.04 7.39
C VAL A 138 -5.60 1.50 8.45
N ARG A 139 -4.36 1.77 8.03
CA ARG A 139 -3.38 2.48 8.84
C ARG A 139 -3.33 3.93 8.40
N LEU A 140 -4.11 4.79 9.09
CA LEU A 140 -4.09 6.22 8.83
C LEU A 140 -2.82 6.83 9.42
N VAL A 141 -2.04 7.51 8.59
CA VAL A 141 -0.80 8.22 8.95
C VAL A 141 -0.85 9.66 8.45
N LYS A 142 0.00 10.54 9.00
CA LYS A 142 0.04 11.94 8.53
C LYS A 142 0.66 12.06 7.15
N GLY A 143 1.75 11.36 6.88
CA GLY A 143 2.44 11.31 5.59
C GLY A 143 3.95 11.38 5.77
N ALA A 144 4.69 10.77 4.83
CA ALA A 144 6.14 10.56 4.96
C ALA A 144 6.99 11.23 3.85
N TYR A 145 6.37 11.78 2.81
CA TYR A 145 7.10 12.24 1.61
C TYR A 145 6.89 13.73 1.32
N TRP A 146 6.58 14.55 2.34
CA TRP A 146 6.17 15.94 2.15
C TRP A 146 7.18 16.77 1.32
N ASP A 147 8.46 16.71 1.65
CA ASP A 147 9.50 17.46 0.93
C ASP A 147 9.61 17.03 -0.54
N TYR A 148 9.51 15.72 -0.80
CA TYR A 148 9.48 15.17 -2.15
C TYR A 148 8.27 15.70 -2.93
N GLU A 149 7.08 15.64 -2.34
CA GLU A 149 5.83 16.06 -2.98
C GLU A 149 5.85 17.54 -3.37
N ILE A 150 6.33 18.40 -2.47
CA ILE A 150 6.49 19.83 -2.76
C ILE A 150 7.48 20.06 -3.91
N LYS A 151 8.67 19.45 -3.81
CA LYS A 151 9.72 19.59 -4.80
C LYS A 151 9.33 19.06 -6.17
N ASN A 152 8.72 17.87 -6.20
CA ASN A 152 8.24 17.24 -7.42
C ASN A 152 7.15 18.07 -8.12
N ALA A 153 6.21 18.62 -7.36
CA ALA A 153 5.18 19.51 -7.89
C ALA A 153 5.77 20.79 -8.51
N GLN A 154 6.80 21.37 -7.88
CA GLN A 154 7.51 22.55 -8.39
C GLN A 154 8.27 22.22 -9.68
N VAL A 155 9.03 21.10 -9.70
CA VAL A 155 9.78 20.66 -10.89
C VAL A 155 8.85 20.37 -12.07
N LYS A 156 7.68 19.80 -11.82
CA LYS A 156 6.67 19.50 -12.84
C LYS A 156 5.81 20.71 -13.24
N GLY A 157 6.02 21.88 -12.64
CA GLY A 157 5.24 23.09 -12.91
C GLY A 157 3.74 22.93 -12.63
N LEU A 158 3.36 22.14 -11.63
CA LEU A 158 1.96 21.92 -11.30
C LEU A 158 1.34 23.20 -10.73
N LYS A 159 0.07 23.47 -11.06
CA LYS A 159 -0.70 24.63 -10.54
C LYS A 159 -0.97 24.58 -9.04
N GLY A 160 -0.68 23.45 -8.39
CA GLY A 160 -0.87 23.28 -6.95
C GLY A 160 -0.16 22.02 -6.46
N TYR A 161 -0.15 21.85 -5.14
CA TYR A 161 0.48 20.71 -4.51
C TYR A 161 -0.52 19.57 -4.29
N PRO A 162 -0.12 18.30 -4.44
CA PRO A 162 -0.98 17.14 -4.16
C PRO A 162 -1.20 16.92 -2.66
N VAL A 163 -0.43 17.62 -1.84
CA VAL A 163 -0.46 17.57 -0.36
C VAL A 163 -0.80 18.92 0.24
N PHE A 164 -1.24 18.93 1.50
CA PHE A 164 -1.37 20.16 2.27
C PHE A 164 0.00 20.74 2.59
N THR A 165 0.15 22.05 2.44
CA THR A 165 1.40 22.77 2.69
C THR A 165 1.52 23.29 4.12
N ASN A 166 0.44 23.18 4.89
CA ASN A 166 0.34 23.60 6.27
C ASN A 166 0.08 22.40 7.18
N LYS A 167 0.86 22.28 8.26
CA LYS A 167 0.76 21.17 9.21
C LYS A 167 -0.63 21.11 9.87
N GLN A 168 -1.22 22.25 10.22
CA GLN A 168 -2.53 22.32 10.84
C GLN A 168 -3.63 21.76 9.92
N LEU A 169 -3.54 21.99 8.62
CA LEU A 169 -4.46 21.40 7.63
C LEU A 169 -4.29 19.88 7.54
N THR A 170 -3.07 19.38 7.64
CA THR A 170 -2.81 17.94 7.71
C THR A 170 -3.41 17.35 8.99
N ASP A 171 -3.21 18.01 10.14
CA ASP A 171 -3.75 17.56 11.43
C ASP A 171 -5.28 17.54 11.41
N LEU A 172 -5.91 18.58 10.86
CA LEU A 172 -7.36 18.64 10.69
C LEU A 172 -7.86 17.53 9.75
N ASN A 173 -7.21 17.38 8.60
CA ASN A 173 -7.60 16.35 7.64
C ASN A 173 -7.38 14.93 8.17
N TYR A 174 -6.41 14.72 9.04
CA TYR A 174 -6.22 13.45 9.74
C TYR A 174 -7.46 13.11 10.59
N LEU A 175 -7.98 14.08 11.34
CA LEU A 175 -9.19 13.89 12.16
C LEU A 175 -10.46 13.68 11.32
N VAL A 176 -10.55 14.36 10.18
CA VAL A 176 -11.68 14.21 9.24
C VAL A 176 -11.66 12.87 8.52
N THR A 177 -10.47 12.32 8.31
CA THR A 177 -10.26 11.06 7.57
C THR A 177 -10.35 9.83 8.50
N ALA A 178 -10.13 10.01 9.82
CA ALA A 178 -10.23 8.97 10.83
C ALA A 178 -11.68 8.58 11.10
#